data_caeaf83ef8e358016f503e42f1fe243b
#
_entry.id   caeaf83ef8e358016f503e42f1fe243b
#
_cell.length_a   1.000
_cell.length_b   1.000
_cell.length_c   1.000
_cell.angle_alpha   90.00
_cell.angle_beta   90.00
_cell.angle_gamma   90.00
#
_symmetry.space_group_name_H-M   'P 1'
#
loop_
_entity.id
_entity.type
_entity.pdbx_description
1 polymer ?
#
loop_
_entity_poly.entity_id
_entity_poly.type
_entity_poly.pdbx_seq_one_letter_code
_entity_poly.pdbx_strand_id
1 'polypeptide(L)'
;YLHISVDASGSMSGTKWNKAMTSAVAMIKACDMAGNIDVVVTTRTTNYGQGGGQGTPMIVVCYDSRVDKLIKVKNLFPALGVSGTTPEGLCFEAIEKDLIPGNSNQDSYFINFSDGQPYFDNENISYSGDRAQRHTKKMCDGMRAKGISVLSYFISSYDLDDDSYDVKAFKRMYGKDAEFVNATNMMAVAKSMNKKFLEV
;
A
#
# COMPACT_ATOMS: atom_id res chain seq x y z
N TYR A 1 -11.31 -11.24 -2.07
CA TYR A 1 -10.62 -10.22 -2.88
C TYR A 1 -9.48 -9.57 -2.09
N LEU A 2 -8.32 -9.40 -2.73
CA LEU A 2 -7.14 -8.81 -2.12
C LEU A 2 -6.61 -7.68 -3.01
N HIS A 3 -6.53 -6.45 -2.48
CA HIS A 3 -5.84 -5.35 -3.13
C HIS A 3 -4.58 -4.98 -2.38
N ILE A 4 -3.44 -5.01 -3.05
CA ILE A 4 -2.13 -4.65 -2.48
C ILE A 4 -1.70 -3.32 -3.09
N SER A 5 -1.51 -2.31 -2.28
CA SER A 5 -1.03 -0.99 -2.71
C SER A 5 0.36 -0.73 -2.14
N VAL A 6 1.34 -0.57 -3.00
CA VAL A 6 2.74 -0.36 -2.61
C VAL A 6 3.15 1.09 -2.88
N ASP A 7 3.69 1.73 -1.87
CA ASP A 7 4.33 3.03 -2.02
C ASP A 7 5.58 2.89 -2.91
N ALA A 8 5.62 3.66 -3.99
CA ALA A 8 6.74 3.75 -4.91
C ALA A 8 7.41 5.13 -4.87
N SER A 9 7.30 5.83 -3.74
CA SER A 9 8.03 7.09 -3.50
C SER A 9 9.53 6.86 -3.39
N GLY A 10 10.31 7.91 -3.59
CA GLY A 10 11.79 7.84 -3.56
C GLY A 10 12.36 7.33 -2.24
N SER A 11 11.68 7.56 -1.11
CA SER A 11 12.08 7.08 0.22
C SER A 11 12.05 5.56 0.36
N MET A 12 11.23 4.88 -0.43
CA MET A 12 11.15 3.41 -0.48
C MET A 12 12.36 2.76 -1.15
N SER A 13 13.29 3.50 -1.74
CA SER A 13 14.41 2.95 -2.51
C SER A 13 15.23 1.89 -1.76
N GLY A 14 15.86 0.98 -2.52
CA GLY A 14 16.75 -0.05 -1.99
C GLY A 14 16.02 -1.21 -1.32
N THR A 15 16.42 -1.55 -0.10
CA THR A 15 15.95 -2.75 0.61
C THR A 15 14.44 -2.71 0.88
N LYS A 16 13.87 -1.56 1.24
CA LYS A 16 12.43 -1.41 1.51
C LYS A 16 11.60 -1.77 0.27
N TRP A 17 11.94 -1.19 -0.88
CA TRP A 17 11.29 -1.49 -2.15
C TRP A 17 11.38 -2.96 -2.52
N ASN A 18 12.60 -3.51 -2.52
CA ASN A 18 12.82 -4.90 -2.88
C ASN A 18 12.03 -5.87 -1.99
N LYS A 19 11.93 -5.58 -0.71
CA LYS A 19 11.20 -6.42 0.25
C LYS A 19 9.69 -6.28 0.09
N ALA A 20 9.17 -5.05 -0.07
CA ALA A 20 7.74 -4.82 -0.33
C ALA A 20 7.30 -5.54 -1.61
N MET A 21 8.05 -5.39 -2.70
CA MET A 21 7.75 -6.05 -3.97
C MET A 21 7.89 -7.57 -3.89
N THR A 22 8.89 -8.09 -3.18
CA THR A 22 9.01 -9.53 -2.93
C THR A 22 7.81 -10.08 -2.18
N SER A 23 7.32 -9.34 -1.17
CA SER A 23 6.11 -9.72 -0.44
C SER A 23 4.87 -9.71 -1.34
N ALA A 24 4.70 -8.68 -2.16
CA ALA A 24 3.61 -8.61 -3.12
C ALA A 24 3.65 -9.81 -4.10
N VAL A 25 4.82 -10.15 -4.64
CA VAL A 25 4.99 -11.32 -5.52
C VAL A 25 4.66 -12.63 -4.81
N ALA A 26 5.09 -12.78 -3.56
CA ALA A 26 4.77 -13.98 -2.77
C ALA A 26 3.25 -14.11 -2.54
N MET A 27 2.57 -13.00 -2.26
CA MET A 27 1.11 -12.98 -2.11
C MET A 27 0.39 -13.31 -3.41
N ILE A 28 0.81 -12.73 -4.55
CA ILE A 28 0.25 -13.07 -5.87
C ILE A 28 0.34 -14.58 -6.11
N LYS A 29 1.52 -15.19 -5.87
CA LYS A 29 1.71 -16.62 -6.06
C LYS A 29 0.87 -17.46 -5.11
N ALA A 30 0.73 -17.04 -3.86
CA ALA A 30 -0.12 -17.74 -2.89
C ALA A 30 -1.60 -17.69 -3.30
N CYS A 31 -2.08 -16.53 -3.78
CA CYS A 31 -3.45 -16.39 -4.30
C CYS A 31 -3.69 -17.23 -5.55
N ASP A 32 -2.73 -17.24 -6.48
CA ASP A 32 -2.77 -18.10 -7.69
C ASP A 32 -2.83 -19.59 -7.33
N MET A 33 -2.04 -20.04 -6.37
CA MET A 33 -2.07 -21.42 -5.88
C MET A 33 -3.37 -21.77 -5.16
N ALA A 34 -3.96 -20.83 -4.42
CA ALA A 34 -5.23 -21.05 -3.74
C ALA A 34 -6.42 -21.12 -4.73
N GLY A 35 -6.34 -20.43 -5.85
CA GLY A 35 -7.29 -20.49 -6.97
C GLY A 35 -8.67 -19.85 -6.73
N ASN A 36 -8.91 -19.33 -5.54
CA ASN A 36 -10.19 -18.70 -5.15
C ASN A 36 -10.03 -17.28 -4.62
N ILE A 37 -8.88 -16.66 -4.82
CA ILE A 37 -8.57 -15.30 -4.35
C ILE A 37 -8.17 -14.43 -5.54
N ASP A 38 -9.01 -13.47 -5.88
CA ASP A 38 -8.62 -12.43 -6.81
C ASP A 38 -7.65 -11.46 -6.15
N VAL A 39 -6.56 -11.15 -6.83
CA VAL A 39 -5.54 -10.23 -6.34
C VAL A 39 -5.23 -9.11 -7.33
N VAL A 40 -5.23 -7.88 -6.84
CA VAL A 40 -4.80 -6.70 -7.60
C VAL A 40 -3.59 -6.08 -6.90
N VAL A 41 -2.56 -5.74 -7.66
CA VAL A 41 -1.39 -5.01 -7.14
C VAL A 41 -1.23 -3.69 -7.85
N THR A 42 -1.19 -2.63 -7.06
CA THR A 42 -0.93 -1.27 -7.53
C THR A 42 0.32 -0.70 -6.88
N THR A 43 1.02 0.15 -7.60
CA THR A 43 2.00 1.07 -7.02
C THR A 43 1.47 2.50 -7.06
N ARG A 44 1.84 3.33 -6.09
CA ARG A 44 1.46 4.73 -6.00
C ARG A 44 2.66 5.63 -5.81
N THR A 45 2.68 6.75 -6.50
CA THR A 45 3.72 7.77 -6.42
C THR A 45 3.20 9.08 -7.01
N THR A 46 4.09 9.99 -7.34
CA THR A 46 3.81 11.18 -8.16
C THR A 46 4.59 11.13 -9.45
N ASN A 47 3.99 11.58 -10.56
CA ASN A 47 4.76 11.86 -11.76
C ASN A 47 5.50 13.21 -11.63
N TYR A 48 6.44 13.45 -12.52
CA TYR A 48 7.07 14.76 -12.63
C TYR A 48 6.25 15.66 -13.55
N GLY A 49 6.00 16.90 -13.10
CA GLY A 49 5.41 17.94 -13.90
C GLY A 49 6.41 18.54 -14.89
N GLN A 50 5.92 19.40 -15.77
CA GLN A 50 6.80 20.21 -16.62
C GLN A 50 7.69 21.10 -15.74
N GLY A 51 8.98 21.17 -16.04
CA GLY A 51 9.95 21.93 -15.24
C GLY A 51 10.51 21.19 -14.01
N GLY A 52 10.24 19.89 -13.86
CA GLY A 52 10.84 19.05 -12.80
C GLY A 52 10.14 19.09 -11.44
N GLY A 53 9.01 19.83 -11.33
CA GLY A 53 8.17 19.84 -10.13
C GLY A 53 7.29 18.60 -10.03
N GLN A 54 6.61 18.45 -8.88
CA GLN A 54 5.60 17.39 -8.72
C GLN A 54 4.39 17.69 -9.59
N GLY A 55 4.02 16.75 -10.45
CA GLY A 55 2.88 16.89 -11.36
C GLY A 55 1.57 16.48 -10.73
N THR A 56 1.28 15.20 -10.73
CA THR A 56 0.02 14.63 -10.20
C THR A 56 0.28 13.34 -9.42
N PRO A 57 -0.60 13.01 -8.46
CA PRO A 57 -0.66 11.66 -7.90
C PRO A 57 -0.87 10.63 -9.01
N MET A 58 -0.14 9.54 -8.95
CA MET A 58 -0.15 8.49 -9.96
C MET A 58 -0.32 7.11 -9.32
N ILE A 59 -1.19 6.31 -9.90
CA ILE A 59 -1.39 4.91 -9.55
C ILE A 59 -1.09 4.08 -10.81
N VAL A 60 -0.29 3.04 -10.65
CA VAL A 60 -0.02 2.07 -11.71
C VAL A 60 -0.59 0.72 -11.30
N VAL A 61 -1.50 0.17 -12.08
CA VAL A 61 -1.99 -1.21 -11.92
C VAL A 61 -0.93 -2.15 -12.50
N CYS A 62 -0.16 -2.76 -11.61
CA CYS A 62 0.94 -3.63 -11.98
C CYS A 62 0.47 -5.04 -12.34
N TYR A 63 -0.55 -5.52 -11.63
CA TYR A 63 -1.12 -6.85 -11.83
C TYR A 63 -2.59 -6.89 -11.38
N ASP A 64 -3.42 -7.58 -12.14
CA ASP A 64 -4.79 -7.93 -11.80
C ASP A 64 -5.07 -9.37 -12.25
N SER A 65 -5.25 -10.29 -11.30
CA SER A 65 -5.40 -11.72 -11.58
C SER A 65 -6.61 -12.06 -12.46
N ARG A 66 -7.60 -11.17 -12.50
CA ARG A 66 -8.83 -11.36 -13.29
C ARG A 66 -8.61 -11.17 -14.80
N VAL A 67 -7.56 -10.46 -15.20
CA VAL A 67 -7.25 -10.12 -16.59
C VAL A 67 -5.83 -10.43 -17.01
N ASP A 68 -4.89 -10.54 -16.06
CA ASP A 68 -3.47 -10.75 -16.30
C ASP A 68 -3.06 -12.22 -16.03
N LYS A 69 -2.14 -12.71 -16.84
CA LYS A 69 -1.46 -14.00 -16.56
C LYS A 69 -0.28 -13.78 -15.63
N LEU A 70 0.04 -14.78 -14.78
CA LEU A 70 1.14 -14.70 -13.80
C LEU A 70 2.51 -14.37 -14.44
N ILE A 71 2.71 -14.67 -15.72
CA ILE A 71 3.94 -14.33 -16.46
C ILE A 71 4.18 -12.80 -16.50
N LYS A 72 3.13 -11.97 -16.41
CA LYS A 72 3.26 -10.51 -16.33
C LYS A 72 4.07 -10.08 -15.11
N VAL A 73 3.91 -10.75 -13.97
CA VAL A 73 4.67 -10.47 -12.74
C VAL A 73 6.17 -10.63 -13.00
N LYS A 74 6.57 -11.75 -13.63
CA LYS A 74 7.97 -12.03 -13.97
C LYS A 74 8.56 -10.98 -14.91
N ASN A 75 7.78 -10.50 -15.87
CA ASN A 75 8.25 -9.60 -16.92
C ASN A 75 8.25 -8.13 -16.50
N LEU A 76 7.22 -7.70 -15.75
CA LEU A 76 7.03 -6.28 -15.39
C LEU A 76 7.70 -5.90 -14.08
N PHE A 77 7.58 -6.71 -13.03
CA PHE A 77 7.97 -6.32 -11.68
C PHE A 77 9.47 -5.96 -11.55
N PRO A 78 10.41 -6.64 -12.25
CA PRO A 78 11.82 -6.22 -12.24
C PRO A 78 12.08 -4.83 -12.84
N ALA A 79 11.17 -4.33 -13.69
CA ALA A 79 11.30 -3.02 -14.33
C ALA A 79 10.60 -1.90 -13.52
N LEU A 80 9.82 -2.24 -12.48
CA LEU A 80 9.19 -1.25 -11.62
C LEU A 80 10.24 -0.62 -10.69
N GLY A 81 10.10 0.66 -10.47
CA GLY A 81 11.02 1.43 -9.63
C GLY A 81 10.30 2.44 -8.75
N VAL A 82 11.08 3.22 -8.03
CA VAL A 82 10.62 4.25 -7.12
C VAL A 82 10.95 5.64 -7.64
N SER A 83 10.04 6.59 -7.42
CA SER A 83 10.25 8.00 -7.77
C SER A 83 9.20 8.86 -7.06
N GLY A 84 9.38 10.18 -7.06
CA GLY A 84 8.39 11.12 -6.56
C GLY A 84 8.15 11.02 -5.05
N THR A 85 6.94 11.34 -4.63
CA THR A 85 6.53 11.44 -3.23
C THR A 85 5.36 10.51 -2.90
N THR A 86 4.83 10.60 -1.67
CA THR A 86 3.79 9.73 -1.12
C THR A 86 2.42 10.42 -1.08
N PRO A 87 1.65 10.50 -2.18
CA PRO A 87 0.31 11.11 -2.19
C PRO A 87 -0.76 10.15 -1.65
N GLU A 88 -0.54 9.55 -0.49
CA GLU A 88 -1.20 8.33 -0.01
C GLU A 88 -2.73 8.41 -0.01
N GLY A 89 -3.31 9.31 0.77
CA GLY A 89 -4.77 9.43 0.84
C GLY A 89 -5.41 9.91 -0.47
N LEU A 90 -4.68 10.69 -1.29
CA LEU A 90 -5.17 11.09 -2.62
C LEU A 90 -5.26 9.88 -3.56
N CYS A 91 -4.27 8.99 -3.51
CA CYS A 91 -4.31 7.74 -4.25
C CYS A 91 -5.40 6.79 -3.69
N PHE A 92 -5.56 6.73 -2.36
CA PHE A 92 -6.60 5.89 -1.75
C PHE A 92 -8.01 6.33 -2.15
N GLU A 93 -8.26 7.63 -2.29
CA GLU A 93 -9.54 8.15 -2.80
C GLU A 93 -9.88 7.63 -4.20
N ALA A 94 -8.87 7.47 -5.06
CA ALA A 94 -9.06 6.88 -6.38
C ALA A 94 -9.20 5.36 -6.30
N ILE A 95 -8.32 4.68 -5.56
CA ILE A 95 -8.33 3.21 -5.41
C ILE A 95 -9.64 2.71 -4.80
N GLU A 96 -10.21 3.43 -3.81
CA GLU A 96 -11.44 3.06 -3.13
C GLU A 96 -12.63 2.85 -4.08
N LYS A 97 -12.64 3.54 -5.22
CA LYS A 97 -13.70 3.43 -6.24
C LYS A 97 -13.69 2.10 -6.97
N ASP A 98 -12.53 1.47 -7.06
CA ASP A 98 -12.32 0.22 -7.80
C ASP A 98 -12.23 -1.00 -6.85
N LEU A 99 -12.26 -0.79 -5.52
CA LEU A 99 -12.25 -1.87 -4.55
C LEU A 99 -13.58 -2.63 -4.56
N ILE A 100 -13.49 -3.94 -4.45
CA ILE A 100 -14.67 -4.80 -4.30
C ILE A 100 -15.03 -4.83 -2.81
N PRO A 101 -16.27 -4.43 -2.43
CA PRO A 101 -16.72 -4.49 -1.04
C PRO A 101 -16.78 -5.92 -0.50
N GLY A 102 -16.50 -6.09 0.79
CA GLY A 102 -16.75 -7.34 1.50
C GLY A 102 -18.25 -7.57 1.73
N ASN A 103 -18.66 -8.84 1.74
CA ASN A 103 -20.03 -9.26 2.02
C ASN A 103 -20.05 -10.67 2.65
N SER A 104 -21.24 -11.23 2.91
CA SER A 104 -21.37 -12.55 3.54
C SER A 104 -20.74 -13.72 2.75
N ASN A 105 -20.43 -13.54 1.48
CA ASN A 105 -19.92 -14.59 0.59
C ASN A 105 -18.47 -14.30 0.14
N GLN A 106 -17.93 -13.12 0.43
CA GLN A 106 -16.62 -12.71 -0.05
C GLN A 106 -15.96 -11.76 0.94
N ASP A 107 -14.82 -12.16 1.47
CA ASP A 107 -13.94 -11.29 2.22
C ASP A 107 -13.15 -10.38 1.30
N SER A 108 -12.94 -9.14 1.73
CA SER A 108 -12.16 -8.14 0.99
C SER A 108 -11.10 -7.51 1.88
N TYR A 109 -9.89 -7.46 1.34
CA TYR A 109 -8.71 -6.93 2.04
C TYR A 109 -8.03 -5.85 1.21
N PHE A 110 -7.62 -4.79 1.88
CA PHE A 110 -6.73 -3.77 1.35
C PHE A 110 -5.45 -3.77 2.16
N ILE A 111 -4.34 -4.11 1.50
CA ILE A 111 -3.00 -4.15 2.12
C ILE A 111 -2.20 -2.96 1.61
N ASN A 112 -1.69 -2.17 2.53
CA ASN A 112 -0.84 -1.02 2.26
C ASN A 112 0.60 -1.28 2.71
N PHE A 113 1.56 -1.02 1.83
CA PHE A 113 2.98 -0.91 2.16
C PHE A 113 3.45 0.52 1.98
N SER A 114 3.98 1.13 3.04
CA SER A 114 4.49 2.51 3.03
C SER A 114 5.67 2.64 4.00
N ASP A 115 6.50 3.65 3.82
CA ASP A 115 7.63 3.94 4.73
C ASP A 115 7.61 5.35 5.30
N GLY A 116 6.53 6.09 5.05
CA GLY A 116 6.54 7.49 5.41
C GLY A 116 5.18 8.10 5.64
N GLN A 117 5.24 9.40 5.68
CA GLN A 117 4.08 10.25 5.85
C GLN A 117 3.52 10.67 4.50
N PRO A 118 2.21 10.87 4.40
CA PRO A 118 1.62 11.37 3.19
C PRO A 118 2.14 12.78 2.89
N TYR A 119 2.70 12.93 1.70
CA TYR A 119 3.23 14.20 1.20
C TYR A 119 3.01 14.35 -0.29
N PHE A 120 2.42 15.47 -0.69
CA PHE A 120 2.34 15.91 -2.07
C PHE A 120 2.21 17.43 -2.10
N ASP A 121 2.95 18.07 -2.99
CA ASP A 121 2.91 19.52 -3.16
C ASP A 121 3.11 19.89 -4.63
N ASN A 122 2.21 20.70 -5.16
CA ASN A 122 2.33 21.32 -6.46
C ASN A 122 1.73 22.73 -6.45
N GLU A 123 1.69 23.41 -7.58
CA GLU A 123 1.18 24.79 -7.69
C GLU A 123 -0.25 24.97 -7.14
N ASN A 124 -1.07 23.91 -7.15
CA ASN A 124 -2.49 23.96 -6.80
C ASN A 124 -2.84 23.29 -5.48
N ILE A 125 -2.01 22.33 -5.02
CA ILE A 125 -2.33 21.46 -3.87
C ILE A 125 -1.11 21.38 -2.96
N SER A 126 -1.30 21.77 -1.69
CA SER A 126 -0.38 21.44 -0.61
C SER A 126 -1.02 20.37 0.28
N TYR A 127 -0.42 19.19 0.31
CA TYR A 127 -0.95 18.00 0.98
C TYR A 127 0.12 17.37 1.87
N SER A 128 0.09 17.73 3.16
CA SER A 128 1.08 17.25 4.15
C SER A 128 0.55 17.34 5.57
N GLY A 129 1.32 16.82 6.53
CA GLY A 129 1.06 16.92 7.96
C GLY A 129 -0.32 16.41 8.38
N ASP A 130 -0.91 17.04 9.37
CA ASP A 130 -2.20 16.62 9.95
C ASP A 130 -3.36 16.55 8.95
N ARG A 131 -3.37 17.46 7.96
CA ARG A 131 -4.41 17.46 6.91
C ARG A 131 -4.34 16.18 6.09
N ALA A 132 -3.14 15.81 5.63
CA ALA A 132 -2.93 14.62 4.83
C ALA A 132 -3.19 13.34 5.64
N GLN A 133 -2.74 13.30 6.91
CA GLN A 133 -2.99 12.17 7.82
C GLN A 133 -4.50 11.97 8.07
N ARG A 134 -5.26 13.05 8.36
CA ARG A 134 -6.71 12.94 8.54
C ARG A 134 -7.43 12.49 7.27
N HIS A 135 -6.98 12.94 6.10
CA HIS A 135 -7.54 12.51 4.83
C HIS A 135 -7.27 11.03 4.58
N THR A 136 -6.02 10.57 4.76
CA THR A 136 -5.66 9.14 4.65
C THR A 136 -6.51 8.29 5.60
N LYS A 137 -6.65 8.71 6.87
CA LYS A 137 -7.52 8.03 7.83
C LYS A 137 -8.96 7.95 7.33
N LYS A 138 -9.53 9.05 6.84
CA LYS A 138 -10.89 9.09 6.31
C LYS A 138 -11.09 8.07 5.17
N MET A 139 -10.12 7.94 4.27
CA MET A 139 -10.18 6.96 3.19
C MET A 139 -10.17 5.52 3.73
N CYS A 140 -9.30 5.23 4.68
CA CYS A 140 -9.28 3.91 5.34
C CYS A 140 -10.59 3.60 6.08
N ASP A 141 -11.16 4.59 6.78
CA ASP A 141 -12.44 4.41 7.45
C ASP A 141 -13.59 4.19 6.45
N GLY A 142 -13.55 4.86 5.29
CA GLY A 142 -14.47 4.63 4.17
C GLY A 142 -14.39 3.19 3.62
N MET A 143 -13.18 2.68 3.41
CA MET A 143 -12.96 1.29 3.00
C MET A 143 -13.53 0.30 4.03
N ARG A 144 -13.27 0.51 5.33
CA ARG A 144 -13.81 -0.33 6.40
C ARG A 144 -15.34 -0.30 6.45
N ALA A 145 -15.94 0.85 6.23
CA ALA A 145 -17.41 0.98 6.17
C ALA A 145 -18.04 0.19 5.01
N LYS A 146 -17.25 -0.14 3.98
CA LYS A 146 -17.64 -1.02 2.86
C LYS A 146 -17.33 -2.50 3.14
N GLY A 147 -16.98 -2.88 4.36
CA GLY A 147 -16.61 -4.25 4.72
C GLY A 147 -15.23 -4.69 4.24
N ILE A 148 -14.33 -3.74 3.94
CA ILE A 148 -12.96 -4.04 3.51
C ILE A 148 -12.04 -4.00 4.73
N SER A 149 -11.35 -5.09 5.00
CA SER A 149 -10.32 -5.15 6.03
C SER A 149 -9.06 -4.42 5.56
N VAL A 150 -8.67 -3.37 6.28
CA VAL A 150 -7.47 -2.57 5.96
C VAL A 150 -6.31 -3.03 6.83
N LEU A 151 -5.18 -3.35 6.21
CA LEU A 151 -3.91 -3.69 6.87
C LEU A 151 -2.82 -2.79 6.33
N SER A 152 -2.10 -2.08 7.19
CA SER A 152 -1.07 -1.14 6.77
C SER A 152 0.27 -1.45 7.43
N TYR A 153 1.27 -1.67 6.61
CA TYR A 153 2.63 -2.00 7.02
C TYR A 153 3.55 -0.80 6.82
N PHE A 154 4.09 -0.29 7.93
CA PHE A 154 5.19 0.67 7.90
C PHE A 154 6.51 -0.10 7.74
N ILE A 155 7.22 0.13 6.63
CA ILE A 155 8.48 -0.55 6.33
C ILE A 155 9.64 0.37 6.70
N SER A 156 10.42 -0.04 7.68
CA SER A 156 11.62 0.68 8.12
C SER A 156 12.90 -0.11 7.79
N SER A 157 14.00 0.59 7.59
CA SER A 157 15.33 0.00 7.48
C SER A 157 16.03 -0.17 8.83
N TYR A 158 15.41 0.31 9.89
CA TYR A 158 15.91 0.28 11.28
C TYR A 158 14.76 -0.02 12.25
N ASP A 159 15.09 -0.36 13.47
CA ASP A 159 14.09 -0.53 14.52
C ASP A 159 13.47 0.82 14.89
N LEU A 160 12.16 0.84 14.95
CA LEU A 160 11.39 2.05 15.21
C LEU A 160 11.17 2.22 16.71
N ASP A 161 11.34 3.44 17.17
CA ASP A 161 10.94 3.86 18.51
C ASP A 161 9.43 4.13 18.50
N ASP A 162 8.69 3.52 19.42
CA ASP A 162 7.24 3.71 19.58
C ASP A 162 6.86 5.17 19.84
N ASP A 163 7.78 5.96 20.41
CA ASP A 163 7.58 7.37 20.68
C ASP A 163 7.92 8.29 19.51
N SER A 164 8.48 7.75 18.42
CA SER A 164 8.82 8.54 17.24
C SER A 164 7.58 9.17 16.60
N TYR A 165 7.79 10.31 15.97
CA TYR A 165 6.71 11.03 15.26
C TYR A 165 6.09 10.18 14.15
N ASP A 166 6.91 9.44 13.42
CA ASP A 166 6.46 8.61 12.29
C ASP A 166 5.57 7.46 12.74
N VAL A 167 5.93 6.78 13.84
CA VAL A 167 5.12 5.72 14.43
C VAL A 167 3.79 6.28 14.92
N LYS A 168 3.79 7.42 15.64
CA LYS A 168 2.56 8.07 16.12
C LYS A 168 1.66 8.52 14.96
N ALA A 169 2.23 9.08 13.90
CA ALA A 169 1.50 9.50 12.73
C ALA A 169 0.88 8.31 11.99
N PHE A 170 1.63 7.23 11.81
CA PHE A 170 1.16 6.01 11.16
C PHE A 170 0.03 5.35 11.97
N LYS A 171 0.19 5.22 13.29
CA LYS A 171 -0.87 4.74 14.19
C LYS A 171 -2.13 5.63 14.14
N ARG A 172 -1.97 6.94 13.96
CA ARG A 172 -3.10 7.89 13.83
C ARG A 172 -3.88 7.66 12.54
N MET A 173 -3.20 7.35 11.42
CA MET A 173 -3.84 7.09 10.14
C MET A 173 -4.54 5.74 10.09
N TYR A 174 -3.91 4.69 10.60
CA TYR A 174 -4.36 3.31 10.39
C TYR A 174 -4.94 2.63 11.65
N GLY A 175 -4.72 3.22 12.82
CA GLY A 175 -5.26 2.71 14.10
C GLY A 175 -4.66 1.36 14.47
N LYS A 176 -5.53 0.43 14.89
CA LYS A 176 -5.15 -0.94 15.31
C LYS A 176 -4.59 -1.80 14.17
N ASP A 177 -4.81 -1.38 12.93
CA ASP A 177 -4.38 -2.10 11.74
C ASP A 177 -3.03 -1.59 11.20
N ALA A 178 -2.35 -0.74 12.00
CA ALA A 178 -0.98 -0.30 11.75
C ALA A 178 0.01 -1.36 12.25
N GLU A 179 0.80 -1.90 11.35
CA GLU A 179 1.86 -2.87 11.63
C GLU A 179 3.23 -2.26 11.29
N PHE A 180 4.24 -2.55 12.10
CA PHE A 180 5.58 -2.02 11.91
C PHE A 180 6.54 -3.15 11.59
N VAL A 181 7.22 -3.07 10.45
CA VAL A 181 8.06 -4.14 9.93
C VAL A 181 9.45 -3.61 9.59
N ASN A 182 10.46 -4.19 10.22
CA ASN A 182 11.84 -3.98 9.79
C ASN A 182 12.05 -4.71 8.45
N ALA A 183 12.54 -4.00 7.43
CA ALA A 183 12.77 -4.53 6.10
C ALA A 183 13.71 -5.74 6.06
N THR A 184 14.48 -5.99 7.12
CA THR A 184 15.30 -7.19 7.26
C THR A 184 14.50 -8.43 7.69
N ASN A 185 13.28 -8.26 8.24
CA ASN A 185 12.43 -9.33 8.79
C ASN A 185 11.03 -9.36 8.18
N MET A 186 10.93 -9.53 6.86
CA MET A 186 9.64 -9.61 6.17
C MET A 186 8.82 -10.88 6.46
N MET A 187 9.38 -11.87 7.16
CA MET A 187 8.59 -13.00 7.69
C MET A 187 7.50 -12.55 8.67
N ALA A 188 7.68 -11.39 9.32
CA ALA A 188 6.66 -10.80 10.17
C ALA A 188 5.39 -10.43 9.40
N VAL A 189 5.51 -9.96 8.15
CA VAL A 189 4.35 -9.66 7.28
C VAL A 189 3.52 -10.92 7.05
N ALA A 190 4.16 -12.02 6.64
CA ALA A 190 3.45 -13.27 6.38
C ALA A 190 2.75 -13.82 7.64
N LYS A 191 3.39 -13.70 8.81
CA LYS A 191 2.79 -14.11 10.09
C LYS A 191 1.61 -13.24 10.48
N SER A 192 1.74 -11.93 10.36
CA SER A 192 0.66 -10.97 10.67
C SER A 192 -0.54 -11.20 9.76
N MET A 193 -0.30 -11.40 8.47
CA MET A 193 -1.35 -11.71 7.52
C MET A 193 -2.06 -13.03 7.82
N ASN A 194 -1.31 -14.12 8.04
CA ASN A 194 -1.91 -15.41 8.39
C ASN A 194 -2.78 -15.30 9.64
N LYS A 195 -2.33 -14.56 10.64
CA LYS A 195 -3.14 -14.32 11.86
C LYS A 195 -4.46 -13.64 11.50
N LYS A 196 -4.43 -12.58 10.68
CA LYS A 196 -5.63 -11.84 10.28
C LYS A 196 -6.58 -12.66 9.41
N PHE A 197 -6.07 -13.50 8.51
CA PHE A 197 -6.89 -14.40 7.69
C PHE A 197 -7.49 -15.58 8.47
N LEU A 198 -6.91 -15.96 9.62
CA LEU A 198 -7.42 -17.03 10.46
C LEU A 198 -8.35 -16.55 11.60
N GLU A 199 -8.40 -15.23 11.84
CA GLU A 199 -9.29 -14.61 12.84
C GLU A 199 -10.70 -14.29 12.29
N VAL A 200 -11.01 -14.73 11.08
CA VAL A 200 -12.32 -14.53 10.41
C VAL A 200 -13.23 -15.71 10.61
#